data_d24969fa02153065fc4537204ba93879
#
_entry.id   d24969fa02153065fc4537204ba93879
#
_cell.length_a   1.000
_cell.length_b   1.000
_cell.length_c   1.000
_cell.angle_alpha   90.00
_cell.angle_beta   90.00
_cell.angle_gamma   90.00
#
_symmetry.space_group_name_H-M   'P 1'
#
loop_
_entity.id
_entity.type
_entity.pdbx_description
1 polymer ?
#
loop_
_entity_poly.entity_id
_entity_poly.type
_entity_poly.pdbx_seq_one_letter_code
_entity_poly.pdbx_strand_id
1 'polypeptide(L)'
;VRDKKLKFSNDKIDLLWECCQIPDFQKKTYTHIDVVTKVFNFLNSGKKRIPNEYMKNQLKGLDKYRGNIDMISNKISNVRTWSYVANKKNWVENSDYWIQMSKNIEDSLSDKLHTELTKSFIDKRISVLSRGLKQDVKLNTNIKSNDEVFIDGQLIGKLKGLKLNLEFTKGTLDTDI
;
A
#
# COMPACT_ATOMS: atom_id res chain seq x y z
N VAL A 1 24.96 2.06 23.35
CA VAL A 1 24.20 1.65 24.54
C VAL A 1 24.90 0.44 25.13
N ARG A 2 25.79 0.71 26.09
CA ARG A 2 26.57 -0.35 26.78
C ARG A 2 25.92 -0.62 28.13
N ASP A 3 25.75 -1.91 28.41
CA ASP A 3 25.79 -2.51 29.73
C ASP A 3 24.69 -2.16 30.76
N LYS A 4 23.45 -2.60 30.47
CA LYS A 4 22.73 -3.30 31.51
C LYS A 4 22.57 -4.75 31.03
N LYS A 5 23.24 -5.70 31.68
CA LYS A 5 22.95 -7.13 31.59
C LYS A 5 21.54 -7.32 32.10
N LEU A 6 20.53 -7.09 31.23
CA LEU A 6 19.15 -7.47 31.46
C LEU A 6 19.14 -9.00 31.44
N LYS A 7 19.14 -9.63 32.61
CA LYS A 7 18.82 -11.06 32.74
C LYS A 7 17.34 -11.20 32.38
N PHE A 8 17.03 -11.31 31.08
CA PHE A 8 15.71 -11.70 30.64
C PHE A 8 15.50 -13.18 30.98
N SER A 9 14.33 -13.51 31.51
CA SER A 9 13.83 -14.89 31.51
C SER A 9 13.73 -15.37 30.08
N ASN A 10 13.91 -16.67 29.81
CA ASN A 10 13.81 -17.25 28.47
C ASN A 10 12.50 -16.85 27.78
N ASP A 11 11.38 -16.87 28.50
CA ASP A 11 10.06 -16.46 28.00
C ASP A 11 10.03 -15.02 27.47
N LYS A 12 10.81 -14.11 28.09
CA LYS A 12 10.90 -12.72 27.63
C LYS A 12 11.78 -12.56 26.40
N ILE A 13 12.76 -13.42 26.26
CA ILE A 13 13.61 -13.45 25.06
C ILE A 13 12.80 -13.96 23.87
N ASP A 14 12.01 -15.01 24.06
CA ASP A 14 11.14 -15.56 23.04
C ASP A 14 10.06 -14.56 22.63
N LEU A 15 9.44 -13.87 23.58
CA LEU A 15 8.48 -12.80 23.30
C LEU A 15 9.12 -11.64 22.53
N LEU A 16 10.34 -11.24 22.90
CA LEU A 16 11.06 -10.19 22.19
C LEU A 16 11.36 -10.62 20.75
N TRP A 17 11.78 -11.87 20.58
CA TRP A 17 12.01 -12.44 19.24
C TRP A 17 10.74 -12.43 18.39
N GLU A 18 9.60 -12.82 18.94
CA GLU A 18 8.31 -12.76 18.25
C GLU A 18 7.94 -11.31 17.86
N CYS A 19 8.18 -10.34 18.74
CA CYS A 19 7.94 -8.94 18.44
C CYS A 19 8.86 -8.41 17.34
N CYS A 20 10.12 -8.86 17.29
CA CYS A 20 11.06 -8.49 16.23
C CYS A 20 10.67 -9.06 14.85
N GLN A 21 9.80 -10.06 14.80
CA GLN A 21 9.27 -10.59 13.54
C GLN A 21 8.17 -9.73 12.92
N ILE A 22 7.68 -8.68 13.59
CA ILE A 22 6.72 -7.74 13.01
C ILE A 22 7.36 -7.09 11.77
N PRO A 23 6.75 -7.18 10.57
CA PRO A 23 7.38 -6.69 9.36
C PRO A 23 7.32 -5.16 9.26
N ASP A 24 8.43 -4.54 8.83
CA ASP A 24 8.49 -3.11 8.50
C ASP A 24 8.04 -2.87 7.05
N PHE A 25 6.74 -2.91 6.81
CA PHE A 25 6.17 -2.64 5.48
C PHE A 25 6.38 -1.19 5.02
N GLN A 26 6.55 -0.24 5.96
CA GLN A 26 6.78 1.17 5.62
C GLN A 26 8.23 1.49 5.31
N LYS A 27 9.16 0.57 5.61
CA LYS A 27 10.62 0.78 5.51
C LYS A 27 11.11 2.01 6.28
N LYS A 28 10.52 2.22 7.47
CA LYS A 28 10.83 3.34 8.37
C LYS A 28 11.36 2.79 9.69
N THR A 29 12.61 2.42 9.72
CA THR A 29 13.27 1.71 10.83
C THR A 29 13.02 2.36 12.20
N TYR A 30 13.11 3.68 12.31
CA TYR A 30 12.92 4.36 13.62
C TYR A 30 11.49 4.23 14.14
N THR A 31 10.49 4.50 13.30
CA THR A 31 9.08 4.37 13.68
C THR A 31 8.72 2.91 13.93
N HIS A 32 9.34 1.99 13.20
CA HIS A 32 9.14 0.57 13.38
C HIS A 32 9.67 0.07 14.73
N ILE A 33 10.86 0.50 15.14
CA ILE A 33 11.43 0.18 16.46
C ILE A 33 10.49 0.65 17.57
N ASP A 34 9.90 1.84 17.43
CA ASP A 34 8.92 2.34 18.42
C ASP A 34 7.68 1.46 18.51
N VAL A 35 7.17 0.98 17.37
CA VAL A 35 6.02 0.06 17.32
C VAL A 35 6.37 -1.24 18.03
N VAL A 36 7.49 -1.87 17.67
CA VAL A 36 7.95 -3.13 18.26
C VAL A 36 8.15 -2.97 19.77
N THR A 37 8.77 -1.88 20.21
CA THR A 37 9.00 -1.59 21.62
C THR A 37 7.70 -1.43 22.40
N LYS A 38 6.71 -0.71 21.84
CA LYS A 38 5.39 -0.53 22.47
C LYS A 38 4.62 -1.84 22.56
N VAL A 39 4.61 -2.62 21.49
CA VAL A 39 3.97 -3.94 21.46
C VAL A 39 4.60 -4.85 22.51
N PHE A 40 5.93 -4.93 22.55
CA PHE A 40 6.65 -5.71 23.55
C PHE A 40 6.29 -5.28 24.99
N ASN A 41 6.26 -3.97 25.28
CA ASN A 41 5.90 -3.46 26.59
C ASN A 41 4.48 -3.83 27.01
N PHE A 42 3.49 -3.80 26.09
CA PHE A 42 2.13 -4.23 26.37
C PHE A 42 2.07 -5.74 26.68
N LEU A 43 2.75 -6.55 25.89
CA LEU A 43 2.75 -8.01 26.04
C LEU A 43 3.54 -8.46 27.28
N ASN A 44 4.59 -7.72 27.65
CA ASN A 44 5.36 -7.97 28.88
C ASN A 44 4.69 -7.40 30.15
N SER A 45 3.63 -6.59 30.01
CA SER A 45 2.86 -6.04 31.13
C SER A 45 1.93 -7.10 31.74
N GLY A 46 1.36 -6.79 32.93
CA GLY A 46 0.50 -7.75 33.66
C GLY A 46 -0.70 -8.27 32.88
N LYS A 47 -1.25 -7.50 31.91
CA LYS A 47 -2.37 -7.93 31.06
C LYS A 47 -1.95 -8.86 29.91
N LYS A 48 -0.66 -8.90 29.57
CA LYS A 48 -0.08 -9.69 28.47
C LYS A 48 -0.81 -9.58 27.13
N ARG A 49 -1.47 -8.44 26.89
CA ARG A 49 -2.23 -8.16 25.66
C ARG A 49 -2.15 -6.69 25.31
N ILE A 50 -2.26 -6.39 24.02
CA ILE A 50 -2.33 -5.04 23.49
C ILE A 50 -3.73 -4.48 23.79
N PRO A 51 -3.86 -3.27 24.36
CA PRO A 51 -5.15 -2.67 24.64
C PRO A 51 -5.94 -2.39 23.35
N ASN A 52 -7.25 -2.67 23.39
CA ASN A 52 -8.16 -2.38 22.25
C ASN A 52 -8.13 -0.92 21.84
N GLU A 53 -7.99 0.00 22.80
CA GLU A 53 -7.92 1.42 22.52
C GLU A 53 -6.64 1.79 21.74
N TYR A 54 -5.54 1.12 22.03
CA TYR A 54 -4.30 1.31 21.27
C TYR A 54 -4.48 0.84 19.83
N MET A 55 -5.04 -0.36 19.60
CA MET A 55 -5.35 -0.87 18.26
C MET A 55 -6.27 0.08 17.50
N LYS A 56 -7.35 0.55 18.16
CA LYS A 56 -8.28 1.52 17.58
C LYS A 56 -7.57 2.80 17.14
N ASN A 57 -6.67 3.33 17.97
CA ASN A 57 -5.93 4.55 17.66
C ASN A 57 -4.98 4.37 16.48
N GLN A 58 -4.38 3.20 16.32
CA GLN A 58 -3.49 2.90 15.19
C GLN A 58 -4.25 2.78 13.86
N LEU A 59 -5.45 2.24 13.89
CA LEU A 59 -6.29 2.09 12.69
C LEU A 59 -7.18 3.31 12.41
N LYS A 60 -7.32 4.22 13.39
CA LYS A 60 -8.17 5.40 13.27
C LYS A 60 -7.73 6.31 12.13
N GLY A 61 -8.66 6.59 11.23
CA GLY A 61 -8.46 7.54 10.13
C GLY A 61 -7.60 7.01 8.99
N LEU A 62 -7.22 5.72 9.01
CA LEU A 62 -6.58 5.10 7.86
C LEU A 62 -7.58 4.90 6.71
N ASP A 63 -8.85 4.68 7.02
CA ASP A 63 -10.00 4.61 6.10
C ASP A 63 -10.30 5.96 5.43
N LYS A 64 -10.04 7.07 6.12
CA LYS A 64 -10.25 8.43 5.58
C LYS A 64 -9.07 8.82 4.72
N TYR A 65 -9.30 8.83 3.42
CA TYR A 65 -8.25 9.06 2.49
C TYR A 65 -8.50 10.32 1.64
N ARG A 66 -7.52 11.21 1.69
CA ARG A 66 -7.29 12.31 0.75
C ARG A 66 -5.80 12.36 0.51
N GLY A 67 -5.35 12.14 -0.71
CA GLY A 67 -3.93 12.24 -1.01
C GLY A 67 -3.51 11.54 -2.30
N ASN A 68 -2.21 11.56 -2.56
CA ASN A 68 -1.59 10.95 -3.72
C ASN A 68 -1.36 9.43 -3.53
N ILE A 69 -0.92 8.77 -4.58
CA ILE A 69 -0.61 7.33 -4.63
C ILE A 69 0.32 6.90 -3.50
N ASP A 70 1.36 7.71 -3.21
CA ASP A 70 2.34 7.39 -2.15
C ASP A 70 1.71 7.40 -0.76
N MET A 71 0.79 8.34 -0.50
CA MET A 71 0.08 8.41 0.78
C MET A 71 -0.83 7.20 0.98
N ILE A 72 -1.50 6.73 -0.08
CA ILE A 72 -2.34 5.51 0.00
C ILE A 72 -1.45 4.30 0.27
N SER A 73 -0.38 4.14 -0.49
CA SER A 73 0.57 3.04 -0.34
C SER A 73 1.15 2.98 1.07
N ASN A 74 1.51 4.13 1.65
CA ASN A 74 1.98 4.21 3.04
C ASN A 74 0.90 3.80 4.05
N LYS A 75 -0.37 4.16 3.82
CA LYS A 75 -1.49 3.73 4.68
C LYS A 75 -1.73 2.23 4.60
N ILE A 76 -1.71 1.65 3.38
CA ILE A 76 -1.81 0.20 3.19
C ILE A 76 -0.70 -0.52 3.96
N SER A 77 0.54 -0.04 3.85
CA SER A 77 1.68 -0.59 4.57
C SER A 77 1.47 -0.56 6.10
N ASN A 78 0.87 0.53 6.62
CA ASN A 78 0.56 0.64 8.03
C ASN A 78 -0.54 -0.34 8.45
N VAL A 79 -1.64 -0.43 7.70
CA VAL A 79 -2.72 -1.39 7.96
C VAL A 79 -2.18 -2.82 8.00
N ARG A 80 -1.31 -3.20 7.07
CA ARG A 80 -0.69 -4.53 7.02
C ARG A 80 0.12 -4.86 8.26
N THR A 81 0.85 -3.90 8.81
CA THR A 81 1.56 -4.09 10.10
C THR A 81 0.58 -4.45 11.21
N TRP A 82 -0.55 -3.73 11.32
CA TRP A 82 -1.54 -3.99 12.36
C TRP A 82 -2.38 -5.25 12.09
N SER A 83 -2.62 -5.59 10.83
CA SER A 83 -3.20 -6.87 10.44
C SER A 83 -2.32 -8.04 10.88
N TYR A 84 -1.00 -7.94 10.70
CA TYR A 84 -0.05 -8.94 11.19
C TYR A 84 -0.13 -9.08 12.72
N VAL A 85 -0.16 -7.97 13.46
CA VAL A 85 -0.28 -7.96 14.92
C VAL A 85 -1.60 -8.58 15.38
N ALA A 86 -2.72 -8.28 14.69
CA ALA A 86 -4.04 -8.84 15.01
C ALA A 86 -4.12 -10.36 14.78
N ASN A 87 -3.36 -10.89 13.82
CA ASN A 87 -3.31 -12.33 13.53
C ASN A 87 -2.43 -13.13 14.49
N LYS A 88 -1.63 -12.46 15.35
CA LYS A 88 -0.82 -13.16 16.35
C LYS A 88 -1.70 -13.65 17.50
N LYS A 89 -1.56 -14.93 17.82
CA LYS A 89 -2.34 -15.61 18.88
C LYS A 89 -2.13 -14.93 20.24
N ASN A 90 -3.21 -14.58 20.90
CA ASN A 90 -3.23 -13.98 22.25
C ASN A 90 -2.60 -12.58 22.37
N TRP A 91 -2.24 -11.90 21.28
CA TRP A 91 -1.67 -10.56 21.37
C TRP A 91 -2.73 -9.47 21.54
N VAL A 92 -3.91 -9.65 20.99
CA VAL A 92 -5.04 -8.72 21.09
C VAL A 92 -6.28 -9.42 21.65
N GLU A 93 -7.17 -8.63 22.26
CA GLU A 93 -8.52 -9.09 22.57
C GLU A 93 -9.38 -8.97 21.30
N ASN A 94 -10.30 -9.94 21.11
CA ASN A 94 -11.18 -9.96 19.93
C ASN A 94 -10.41 -9.90 18.59
N SER A 95 -9.43 -10.79 18.41
CA SER A 95 -8.58 -10.85 17.22
C SER A 95 -9.39 -10.84 15.91
N ASP A 96 -10.50 -11.60 15.84
CA ASP A 96 -11.35 -11.69 14.66
C ASP A 96 -11.93 -10.32 14.26
N TYR A 97 -12.32 -9.50 15.23
CA TYR A 97 -12.79 -8.14 14.99
C TYR A 97 -11.69 -7.28 14.35
N TRP A 98 -10.46 -7.32 14.89
CA TRP A 98 -9.35 -6.52 14.39
C TRP A 98 -8.85 -7.00 13.03
N ILE A 99 -8.85 -8.32 12.80
CA ILE A 99 -8.53 -8.91 11.50
C ILE A 99 -9.53 -8.44 10.45
N GLN A 100 -10.83 -8.54 10.73
CA GLN A 100 -11.86 -8.11 9.79
C GLN A 100 -11.82 -6.60 9.55
N MET A 101 -11.62 -5.81 10.59
CA MET A 101 -11.51 -4.35 10.47
C MET A 101 -10.31 -3.93 9.64
N SER A 102 -9.13 -4.51 9.89
CA SER A 102 -7.93 -4.20 9.10
C SER A 102 -8.08 -4.62 7.64
N LYS A 103 -8.69 -5.78 7.38
CA LYS A 103 -8.99 -6.24 6.02
C LYS A 103 -9.90 -5.28 5.28
N ASN A 104 -11.00 -4.86 5.89
CA ASN A 104 -11.95 -3.92 5.27
C ASN A 104 -11.26 -2.58 4.90
N ILE A 105 -10.39 -2.07 5.78
CA ILE A 105 -9.62 -0.85 5.51
C ILE A 105 -8.63 -1.09 4.36
N GLU A 106 -7.93 -2.23 4.35
CA GLU A 106 -6.96 -2.58 3.29
C GLU A 106 -7.65 -2.69 1.94
N ASP A 107 -8.78 -3.39 1.86
CA ASP A 107 -9.56 -3.55 0.63
C ASP A 107 -10.01 -2.18 0.09
N SER A 108 -10.58 -1.32 0.94
CA SER A 108 -10.99 0.03 0.56
C SER A 108 -9.83 0.90 0.04
N LEU A 109 -8.65 0.81 0.68
CA LEU A 109 -7.46 1.53 0.25
C LEU A 109 -6.89 0.97 -1.06
N SER A 110 -6.96 -0.34 -1.25
CA SER A 110 -6.49 -1.02 -2.46
C SER A 110 -7.32 -0.63 -3.68
N ASP A 111 -8.64 -0.55 -3.54
CA ASP A 111 -9.55 -0.08 -4.59
C ASP A 111 -9.24 1.38 -4.97
N LYS A 112 -9.00 2.22 -3.97
CA LYS A 112 -8.59 3.61 -4.18
C LYS A 112 -7.24 3.71 -4.87
N LEU A 113 -6.25 2.93 -4.44
CA LEU A 113 -4.93 2.89 -5.06
C LEU A 113 -5.05 2.50 -6.53
N HIS A 114 -5.84 1.47 -6.84
CA HIS A 114 -6.10 1.03 -8.21
C HIS A 114 -6.71 2.16 -9.05
N THR A 115 -7.72 2.84 -8.52
CA THR A 115 -8.37 3.99 -9.18
C THR A 115 -7.37 5.12 -9.49
N GLU A 116 -6.54 5.52 -8.50
CA GLU A 116 -5.58 6.60 -8.68
C GLU A 116 -4.44 6.23 -9.62
N LEU A 117 -3.98 4.98 -9.59
CA LEU A 117 -3.00 4.48 -10.57
C LEU A 117 -3.58 4.51 -11.98
N THR A 118 -4.81 4.04 -12.17
CA THR A 118 -5.49 4.07 -13.48
C THR A 118 -5.59 5.49 -14.02
N LYS A 119 -6.04 6.45 -13.19
CA LYS A 119 -6.06 7.88 -13.58
C LYS A 119 -4.68 8.38 -14.00
N SER A 120 -3.65 8.10 -13.19
CA SER A 120 -2.29 8.54 -13.47
C SER A 120 -1.77 8.00 -14.80
N PHE A 121 -2.10 6.76 -15.16
CA PHE A 121 -1.74 6.18 -16.46
C PHE A 121 -2.49 6.85 -17.62
N ILE A 122 -3.79 7.11 -17.46
CA ILE A 122 -4.60 7.80 -18.47
C ILE A 122 -4.07 9.22 -18.68
N ASP A 123 -3.84 9.97 -17.62
CA ASP A 123 -3.34 11.34 -17.69
C ASP A 123 -1.98 11.43 -18.41
N LYS A 124 -1.08 10.48 -18.15
CA LYS A 124 0.19 10.39 -18.87
C LYS A 124 0.01 10.15 -20.37
N ARG A 125 -0.87 9.22 -20.76
CA ARG A 125 -1.15 8.94 -22.17
C ARG A 125 -1.76 10.14 -22.88
N ILE A 126 -2.76 10.79 -22.25
CA ILE A 126 -3.39 12.01 -22.80
C ILE A 126 -2.37 13.14 -22.91
N SER A 127 -1.50 13.31 -21.92
CA SER A 127 -0.45 14.35 -21.95
C SER A 127 0.53 14.16 -23.11
N VAL A 128 0.95 12.92 -23.38
CA VAL A 128 1.84 12.59 -24.51
C VAL A 128 1.14 12.90 -25.85
N LEU A 129 -0.10 12.44 -26.02
CA LEU A 129 -0.90 12.67 -27.23
C LEU A 129 -1.16 14.18 -27.45
N SER A 130 -1.56 14.91 -26.41
CA SER A 130 -1.84 16.35 -26.46
C SER A 130 -0.59 17.17 -26.81
N ARG A 131 0.59 16.75 -26.35
CA ARG A 131 1.85 17.42 -26.69
C ARG A 131 2.16 17.26 -28.17
N GLY A 132 1.96 16.05 -28.71
CA GLY A 132 2.15 15.80 -30.15
C GLY A 132 1.19 16.55 -31.04
N LEU A 133 -0.04 16.80 -30.59
CA LEU A 133 -1.06 17.54 -31.36
C LEU A 133 -0.89 19.07 -31.30
N LYS A 134 -0.32 19.61 -30.20
CA LYS A 134 -0.18 21.06 -29.97
C LYS A 134 1.13 21.68 -30.46
N GLN A 135 2.14 20.87 -30.58
CA GLN A 135 3.47 21.30 -31.05
C GLN A 135 3.82 20.39 -32.21
N ASP A 136 4.18 20.93 -33.38
CA ASP A 136 4.72 20.16 -34.53
C ASP A 136 6.02 19.38 -34.17
N VAL A 137 6.02 18.76 -33.00
CA VAL A 137 7.11 17.95 -32.48
C VAL A 137 7.00 16.58 -33.11
N LYS A 138 8.05 16.13 -33.76
CA LYS A 138 8.19 14.76 -34.25
C LYS A 138 8.11 13.81 -33.04
N LEU A 139 6.96 13.17 -32.85
CA LEU A 139 6.79 12.12 -31.86
C LEU A 139 7.61 10.90 -32.27
N ASN A 140 8.39 10.36 -31.35
CA ASN A 140 9.08 9.09 -31.58
C ASN A 140 8.07 7.96 -31.53
N THR A 141 7.62 7.54 -32.72
CA THR A 141 6.65 6.43 -32.86
C THR A 141 7.41 5.14 -33.12
N ASN A 142 7.22 4.15 -32.30
CA ASN A 142 7.76 2.80 -32.47
C ASN A 142 6.61 1.79 -32.57
N ILE A 143 6.64 0.96 -33.61
CA ILE A 143 5.71 -0.14 -33.78
C ILE A 143 6.49 -1.44 -33.55
N LYS A 144 6.04 -2.25 -32.58
CA LYS A 144 6.65 -3.55 -32.31
C LYS A 144 6.05 -4.63 -33.22
N SER A 145 6.73 -5.79 -33.28
CA SER A 145 6.36 -6.95 -34.11
C SER A 145 4.96 -7.55 -33.85
N ASN A 146 4.32 -7.17 -32.76
CA ASN A 146 2.95 -7.56 -32.37
C ASN A 146 1.92 -6.46 -32.65
N ASP A 147 2.23 -5.53 -33.57
CA ASP A 147 1.39 -4.38 -33.95
C ASP A 147 1.09 -3.39 -32.81
N GLU A 148 1.82 -3.46 -31.70
CA GLU A 148 1.73 -2.49 -30.62
C GLU A 148 2.41 -1.18 -31.00
N VAL A 149 1.65 -0.09 -30.84
CA VAL A 149 2.10 1.28 -31.15
C VAL A 149 2.52 1.98 -29.86
N PHE A 150 3.80 2.38 -29.82
CA PHE A 150 4.36 3.18 -28.74
C PHE A 150 4.65 4.60 -29.24
N ILE A 151 4.30 5.60 -28.46
CA ILE A 151 4.66 7.01 -28.67
C ILE A 151 5.43 7.49 -27.44
N ASP A 152 6.65 7.98 -27.65
CA ASP A 152 7.58 8.39 -26.57
C ASP A 152 7.70 7.33 -25.44
N GLY A 153 7.74 6.04 -25.83
CA GLY A 153 7.85 4.90 -24.91
C GLY A 153 6.55 4.50 -24.21
N GLN A 154 5.42 5.16 -24.48
CA GLN A 154 4.10 4.81 -23.93
C GLN A 154 3.30 3.97 -24.94
N LEU A 155 2.77 2.83 -24.48
CA LEU A 155 1.85 2.01 -25.29
C LEU A 155 0.52 2.78 -25.47
N ILE A 156 0.15 3.06 -26.71
CA ILE A 156 -1.08 3.79 -27.04
C ILE A 156 -2.19 2.85 -27.52
N GLY A 157 -1.83 1.77 -28.20
CA GLY A 157 -2.80 0.81 -28.74
C GLY A 157 -2.19 -0.16 -29.71
N LYS A 158 -3.03 -0.85 -30.49
CA LYS A 158 -2.62 -1.78 -31.53
C LYS A 158 -3.08 -1.34 -32.90
N LEU A 159 -2.21 -1.54 -33.89
CA LEU A 159 -2.51 -1.28 -35.27
C LEU A 159 -3.28 -2.49 -35.86
N LYS A 160 -4.44 -2.25 -36.47
CA LYS A 160 -5.14 -3.25 -37.28
C LYS A 160 -5.27 -2.72 -38.72
N GLY A 161 -4.36 -3.14 -39.57
CA GLY A 161 -4.19 -2.56 -40.93
C GLY A 161 -3.79 -1.09 -40.83
N LEU A 162 -4.60 -0.17 -41.36
CA LEU A 162 -4.39 1.29 -41.29
C LEU A 162 -5.13 1.96 -40.12
N LYS A 163 -5.79 1.18 -39.24
CA LYS A 163 -6.59 1.69 -38.14
C LYS A 163 -5.86 1.47 -36.82
N LEU A 164 -5.64 2.55 -36.06
CA LEU A 164 -5.13 2.49 -34.71
C LEU A 164 -6.30 2.24 -33.74
N ASN A 165 -6.34 1.07 -33.12
CA ASN A 165 -7.25 0.77 -32.03
C ASN A 165 -6.58 1.21 -30.72
N LEU A 166 -7.09 2.26 -30.12
CA LEU A 166 -6.64 2.71 -28.80
C LEU A 166 -7.07 1.68 -27.75
N GLU A 167 -6.13 1.07 -27.05
CA GLU A 167 -6.43 0.20 -25.91
C GLU A 167 -6.59 1.08 -24.66
N PHE A 168 -7.82 1.54 -24.43
CA PHE A 168 -8.23 2.03 -23.11
C PHE A 168 -8.56 0.82 -22.24
N THR A 169 -7.92 0.70 -21.10
CA THR A 169 -8.30 -0.32 -20.12
C THR A 169 -9.80 -0.13 -19.82
N LYS A 170 -10.62 -1.15 -20.07
CA LYS A 170 -12.05 -1.16 -19.74
C LYS A 170 -12.19 -0.79 -18.25
N GLY A 171 -12.71 0.39 -17.96
CA GLY A 171 -12.95 0.80 -16.57
C GLY A 171 -13.38 2.23 -16.36
N THR A 172 -13.35 3.11 -17.38
CA THR A 172 -13.67 4.53 -17.15
C THR A 172 -14.25 5.26 -18.36
N LEU A 173 -15.13 4.63 -19.15
CA LEU A 173 -15.94 5.38 -20.13
C LEU A 173 -17.30 4.70 -20.29
N ASP A 174 -18.09 4.67 -19.22
CA ASP A 174 -19.54 4.77 -19.28
C ASP A 174 -19.90 6.18 -18.84
N THR A 175 -19.70 7.13 -19.72
CA THR A 175 -20.42 8.41 -19.71
C THR A 175 -20.56 8.84 -21.16
N ASP A 176 -21.79 8.75 -21.61
CA ASP A 176 -22.35 9.24 -22.84
C ASP A 176 -21.75 10.58 -23.30
N ILE A 177 -21.34 10.60 -24.57
CA ILE A 177 -21.46 11.77 -25.45
C ILE A 177 -22.33 11.36 -26.62
#